data_f8619e1585bea620562fdbba7103ea61
#
_entry.id   f8619e1585bea620562fdbba7103ea61
#
_cell.length_a   1.000
_cell.length_b   1.000
_cell.length_c   1.000
_cell.angle_alpha   90.00
_cell.angle_beta   90.00
_cell.angle_gamma   90.00
#
_symmetry.space_group_name_H-M   'P 1'
#
loop_
_entity.id
_entity.type
_entity.pdbx_description
1 polymer ?
#
loop_
_entity_poly.entity_id
_entity_poly.type
_entity_poly.pdbx_seq_one_letter_code
_entity_poly.pdbx_strand_id
1 'polypeptide(L)'
;MALKDEILEAWEEGEADVSLLDDFLGSLNEGEVRAAEKEDGTWVPNEWVKKGVLLNFSHRHNRTIEHGGVEYHDKFKLKDTSGFLERGTRNTPDGTVIRDGAYLGDSVIMMSPSFVNVGAYVGDGTLVDSCDTVGSCAQVGDDVKLGANSLVGGVLEPVEDTPVVIEDGVSLGAGCRVTSGFVVGEDSVVGENTLLNPSIPVYDLVEDEVVYGHVPAKRRVMQRYVRSSVSDRVGEEMYKPAAVATDLEDDTLEKAQKEDALRA
;
A
#
# COMPACT_ATOMS: atom_id res chain seq x y z
N MET A 1 -17.18 20.27 15.49
CA MET A 1 -15.71 20.32 15.31
C MET A 1 -15.41 19.50 14.07
N ALA A 2 -14.35 19.76 13.32
CA ALA A 2 -14.01 18.87 12.20
C ALA A 2 -13.44 17.57 12.77
N LEU A 3 -13.72 16.43 12.15
CA LEU A 3 -13.24 15.10 12.60
C LEU A 3 -11.75 15.09 12.92
N LYS A 4 -10.94 15.80 12.11
CA LYS A 4 -9.51 15.97 12.35
C LYS A 4 -9.19 16.58 13.71
N ASP A 5 -9.91 17.66 14.07
CA ASP A 5 -9.66 18.35 15.35
C ASP A 5 -10.01 17.47 16.54
N GLU A 6 -11.11 16.70 16.44
CA GLU A 6 -11.56 15.77 17.49
C GLU A 6 -10.58 14.62 17.69
N ILE A 7 -10.03 14.08 16.60
CA ILE A 7 -8.99 13.02 16.67
C ILE A 7 -7.70 13.55 17.29
N LEU A 8 -7.30 14.79 16.94
CA LEU A 8 -6.08 15.39 17.50
C LEU A 8 -6.26 15.70 19.00
N GLU A 9 -7.42 16.20 19.42
CA GLU A 9 -7.77 16.43 20.82
C GLU A 9 -7.73 15.11 21.61
N ALA A 10 -8.40 14.08 21.10
CA ALA A 10 -8.39 12.74 21.70
C ALA A 10 -6.98 12.13 21.81
N TRP A 11 -6.13 12.40 20.82
CA TRP A 11 -4.73 11.97 20.86
C TRP A 11 -3.93 12.68 21.97
N GLU A 12 -4.13 14.00 22.15
CA GLU A 12 -3.45 14.80 23.19
C GLU A 12 -3.95 14.43 24.59
N GLU A 13 -5.24 14.16 24.74
CA GLU A 13 -5.84 13.75 26.01
C GLU A 13 -5.55 12.31 26.38
N GLY A 14 -5.21 11.48 25.39
CA GLY A 14 -5.01 10.04 25.58
C GLY A 14 -6.30 9.27 25.83
N GLU A 15 -7.45 9.83 25.47
CA GLU A 15 -8.78 9.27 25.63
C GLU A 15 -9.58 9.47 24.33
N ALA A 16 -10.33 8.44 23.91
CA ALA A 16 -11.17 8.53 22.72
C ALA A 16 -12.49 7.77 22.93
N ASP A 17 -13.60 8.42 22.61
CA ASP A 17 -14.90 7.78 22.58
C ASP A 17 -15.03 6.80 21.40
N VAL A 18 -15.73 5.69 21.63
CA VAL A 18 -15.96 4.67 20.59
C VAL A 18 -16.73 5.25 19.40
N SER A 19 -17.66 6.20 19.62
CA SER A 19 -18.40 6.85 18.55
C SER A 19 -17.48 7.66 17.63
N LEU A 20 -16.56 8.45 18.17
CA LEU A 20 -15.55 9.18 17.39
C LEU A 20 -14.68 8.21 16.56
N LEU A 21 -14.29 7.09 17.18
CA LEU A 21 -13.49 6.07 16.49
C LEU A 21 -14.29 5.34 15.40
N ASP A 22 -15.60 5.15 15.56
CA ASP A 22 -16.46 4.58 14.52
C ASP A 22 -16.65 5.56 13.36
N ASP A 23 -16.88 6.85 13.63
CA ASP A 23 -16.99 7.89 12.60
C ASP A 23 -15.69 8.02 11.81
N PHE A 24 -14.56 7.96 12.49
CA PHE A 24 -13.23 7.97 11.85
C PHE A 24 -13.02 6.77 10.93
N LEU A 25 -13.34 5.54 11.37
CA LEU A 25 -13.26 4.36 10.51
C LEU A 25 -14.26 4.44 9.35
N GLY A 26 -15.44 5.03 9.57
CA GLY A 26 -16.41 5.32 8.51
C GLY A 26 -15.80 6.18 7.40
N SER A 27 -15.18 7.30 7.76
CA SER A 27 -14.53 8.20 6.78
C SER A 27 -13.37 7.53 6.02
N LEU A 28 -12.62 6.64 6.68
CA LEU A 28 -11.60 5.81 6.01
C LEU A 28 -12.24 4.81 5.04
N ASN A 29 -13.33 4.15 5.45
CA ASN A 29 -14.04 3.16 4.63
C ASN A 29 -14.60 3.74 3.34
N GLU A 30 -15.02 5.00 3.37
CA GLU A 30 -15.56 5.72 2.21
C GLU A 30 -14.48 6.43 1.36
N GLY A 31 -13.22 6.38 1.80
CA GLY A 31 -12.12 7.04 1.11
C GLY A 31 -12.12 8.58 1.22
N GLU A 32 -12.97 9.14 2.10
CA GLU A 32 -13.05 10.58 2.36
C GLU A 32 -11.78 11.12 3.02
N VAL A 33 -11.04 10.23 3.69
CA VAL A 33 -9.83 10.53 4.44
C VAL A 33 -8.74 9.53 4.04
N ARG A 34 -7.55 10.04 3.76
CA ARG A 34 -6.39 9.23 3.35
C ARG A 34 -5.21 9.44 4.29
N ALA A 35 -4.38 8.41 4.46
CA ALA A 35 -3.18 8.45 5.31
C ALA A 35 -2.01 9.26 4.71
N ALA A 36 -2.07 9.61 3.44
CA ALA A 36 -1.18 10.58 2.80
C ALA A 36 -1.89 11.24 1.62
N GLU A 37 -1.46 12.46 1.31
CA GLU A 37 -1.93 13.25 0.17
C GLU A 37 -0.74 13.80 -0.62
N LYS A 38 -0.97 14.16 -1.88
CA LYS A 38 0.07 14.74 -2.74
C LYS A 38 -0.02 16.26 -2.70
N GLU A 39 0.98 16.93 -2.11
CA GLU A 39 1.10 18.38 -2.03
C GLU A 39 2.28 18.82 -2.92
N ASP A 40 2.03 19.72 -3.86
CA ASP A 40 3.05 20.22 -4.81
C ASP A 40 3.90 19.12 -5.46
N GLY A 41 3.27 17.99 -5.78
CA GLY A 41 3.93 16.84 -6.42
C GLY A 41 4.66 15.88 -5.46
N THR A 42 4.69 16.18 -4.17
CA THR A 42 5.32 15.35 -3.14
C THR A 42 4.26 14.72 -2.23
N TRP A 43 4.42 13.44 -1.91
CA TRP A 43 3.55 12.77 -0.96
C TRP A 43 3.90 13.16 0.46
N VAL A 44 2.92 13.66 1.20
CA VAL A 44 3.02 14.04 2.61
C VAL A 44 2.10 13.19 3.47
N PRO A 45 2.53 12.75 4.67
CA PRO A 45 1.69 11.95 5.55
C PRO A 45 0.62 12.82 6.21
N ASN A 46 -0.59 12.29 6.30
CA ASN A 46 -1.64 12.80 7.17
C ASN A 46 -1.46 12.22 8.58
N GLU A 47 -0.58 12.82 9.37
CA GLU A 47 -0.26 12.31 10.72
C GLU A 47 -1.49 12.07 11.59
N TRP A 48 -2.49 12.98 11.52
CA TRP A 48 -3.71 12.85 12.31
C TRP A 48 -4.49 11.58 11.98
N VAL A 49 -4.43 11.11 10.72
CA VAL A 49 -5.06 9.85 10.30
C VAL A 49 -4.37 8.67 10.94
N LYS A 50 -3.04 8.65 10.94
CA LYS A 50 -2.28 7.60 11.61
C LYS A 50 -2.52 7.60 13.12
N LYS A 51 -2.61 8.79 13.74
CA LYS A 51 -3.00 8.95 15.15
C LYS A 51 -4.40 8.36 15.41
N GLY A 52 -5.36 8.63 14.53
CA GLY A 52 -6.70 8.05 14.61
C GLY A 52 -6.69 6.50 14.52
N VAL A 53 -5.87 5.93 13.65
CA VAL A 53 -5.69 4.47 13.59
C VAL A 53 -5.07 3.92 14.88
N LEU A 54 -4.05 4.59 15.44
CA LEU A 54 -3.43 4.20 16.71
C LEU A 54 -4.38 4.31 17.91
N LEU A 55 -5.24 5.35 17.94
CA LEU A 55 -6.30 5.46 18.94
C LEU A 55 -7.28 4.27 18.87
N ASN A 56 -7.62 3.81 17.67
CA ASN A 56 -8.41 2.59 17.51
C ASN A 56 -7.72 1.36 18.12
N PHE A 57 -6.38 1.21 17.91
CA PHE A 57 -5.63 0.12 18.52
C PHE A 57 -5.56 0.22 20.04
N SER A 58 -5.45 1.41 20.62
CA SER A 58 -5.30 1.60 22.06
C SER A 58 -6.62 1.51 22.83
N HIS A 59 -7.73 2.04 22.26
CA HIS A 59 -9.00 2.18 22.97
C HIS A 59 -10.02 1.09 22.67
N ARG A 60 -9.85 0.30 21.60
CA ARG A 60 -10.74 -0.83 21.35
C ARG A 60 -10.26 -2.09 22.06
N HIS A 61 -11.23 -2.86 22.53
CA HIS A 61 -10.99 -4.20 23.07
C HIS A 61 -11.12 -5.24 21.97
N ASN A 62 -10.41 -6.38 22.14
CA ASN A 62 -10.62 -7.53 21.29
C ASN A 62 -12.08 -7.96 21.35
N ARG A 63 -12.65 -8.23 20.21
CA ARG A 63 -14.00 -8.81 20.03
C ARG A 63 -13.89 -10.13 19.32
N THR A 64 -14.85 -10.99 19.54
CA THR A 64 -15.00 -12.21 18.78
C THR A 64 -15.66 -11.89 17.43
N ILE A 65 -15.09 -12.42 16.36
CA ILE A 65 -15.58 -12.35 14.99
C ILE A 65 -15.76 -13.80 14.51
N GLU A 66 -16.97 -14.20 14.20
CA GLU A 66 -17.25 -15.51 13.62
C GLU A 66 -17.28 -15.39 12.09
N HIS A 67 -16.43 -16.15 11.42
CA HIS A 67 -16.40 -16.18 9.95
C HIS A 67 -15.98 -17.58 9.46
N GLY A 68 -16.77 -18.15 8.53
CA GLY A 68 -16.46 -19.46 7.94
C GLY A 68 -16.37 -20.62 8.94
N GLY A 69 -17.07 -20.54 10.08
CA GLY A 69 -16.99 -21.55 11.14
C GLY A 69 -15.73 -21.48 12.01
N VAL A 70 -14.97 -20.40 11.88
CA VAL A 70 -13.79 -20.11 12.71
C VAL A 70 -14.07 -18.86 13.55
N GLU A 71 -13.65 -18.90 14.80
CA GLU A 71 -13.71 -17.76 15.73
C GLU A 71 -12.37 -17.04 15.73
N TYR A 72 -12.41 -15.74 15.43
CA TYR A 72 -11.27 -14.84 15.42
C TYR A 72 -11.40 -13.81 16.56
N HIS A 73 -10.28 -13.28 17.02
CA HIS A 73 -10.24 -12.25 18.06
C HIS A 73 -9.41 -11.07 17.59
N ASP A 74 -10.04 -9.94 17.32
CA ASP A 74 -9.34 -8.71 16.88
C ASP A 74 -10.07 -7.46 17.41
N LYS A 75 -9.38 -6.35 17.37
CA LYS A 75 -9.90 -5.00 17.67
C LYS A 75 -10.73 -4.43 16.53
N PHE A 76 -10.38 -4.78 15.29
CA PHE A 76 -11.06 -4.34 14.08
C PHE A 76 -12.03 -5.40 13.57
N LYS A 77 -13.14 -4.96 13.04
CA LYS A 77 -14.05 -5.83 12.27
C LYS A 77 -13.43 -6.12 10.90
N LEU A 78 -14.06 -7.03 10.18
CA LEU A 78 -13.92 -7.11 8.75
C LEU A 78 -14.72 -5.97 8.10
N LYS A 79 -14.23 -5.46 6.96
CA LYS A 79 -14.95 -4.48 6.15
C LYS A 79 -16.28 -5.05 5.69
N ASP A 80 -17.31 -4.23 5.71
CA ASP A 80 -18.58 -4.54 5.03
C ASP A 80 -18.36 -4.50 3.51
N THR A 81 -18.60 -5.61 2.86
CA THR A 81 -18.45 -5.80 1.41
C THR A 81 -19.79 -5.88 0.68
N SER A 82 -20.90 -5.56 1.34
CA SER A 82 -22.26 -5.72 0.79
C SER A 82 -22.53 -4.92 -0.49
N GLY A 83 -21.85 -3.77 -0.69
CA GLY A 83 -21.96 -2.94 -1.88
C GLY A 83 -20.96 -3.25 -3.01
N PHE A 84 -20.11 -4.28 -2.87
CA PHE A 84 -19.03 -4.53 -3.83
C PHE A 84 -19.54 -4.92 -5.22
N LEU A 85 -20.61 -5.70 -5.28
CA LEU A 85 -21.17 -6.13 -6.57
C LEU A 85 -21.68 -4.94 -7.41
N GLU A 86 -22.37 -3.99 -6.78
CA GLU A 86 -22.89 -2.79 -7.43
C GLU A 86 -21.78 -1.86 -7.92
N ARG A 87 -20.65 -1.88 -7.23
CA ARG A 87 -19.46 -1.12 -7.59
C ARG A 87 -18.55 -1.85 -8.59
N GLY A 88 -18.94 -3.04 -9.06
CA GLY A 88 -18.11 -3.86 -9.94
C GLY A 88 -16.87 -4.46 -9.25
N THR A 89 -16.73 -4.25 -7.94
CA THR A 89 -15.61 -4.77 -7.16
C THR A 89 -15.81 -6.25 -6.88
N ARG A 90 -14.79 -7.05 -7.16
CA ARG A 90 -14.83 -8.51 -7.05
C ARG A 90 -13.81 -9.00 -6.02
N ASN A 91 -14.26 -9.69 -5.00
CA ASN A 91 -13.39 -10.41 -4.08
C ASN A 91 -13.62 -11.92 -4.20
N THR A 92 -12.56 -12.67 -4.46
CA THR A 92 -12.67 -14.12 -4.58
C THR A 92 -12.82 -14.77 -3.18
N PRO A 93 -13.55 -15.91 -3.08
CA PRO A 93 -13.78 -16.54 -1.81
C PRO A 93 -12.51 -17.13 -1.19
N ASP A 94 -12.58 -17.38 0.11
CA ASP A 94 -11.58 -18.08 0.94
C ASP A 94 -10.22 -17.36 1.08
N GLY A 95 -10.03 -16.71 2.20
CA GLY A 95 -8.74 -16.19 2.65
C GLY A 95 -8.46 -14.73 2.29
N THR A 96 -9.36 -14.03 1.58
CA THR A 96 -9.25 -12.58 1.44
C THR A 96 -9.72 -11.90 2.72
N VAL A 97 -8.88 -11.07 3.31
CA VAL A 97 -9.18 -10.31 4.51
C VAL A 97 -9.04 -8.82 4.23
N ILE A 98 -10.13 -8.09 4.40
CA ILE A 98 -10.16 -6.63 4.32
C ILE A 98 -10.57 -6.11 5.68
N ARG A 99 -9.71 -5.35 6.35
CA ARG A 99 -10.03 -4.75 7.64
C ARG A 99 -10.96 -3.55 7.49
N ASP A 100 -11.82 -3.37 8.48
CA ASP A 100 -12.58 -2.13 8.67
C ASP A 100 -11.64 -0.93 8.72
N GLY A 101 -12.00 0.18 8.04
CA GLY A 101 -11.11 1.33 7.83
C GLY A 101 -10.12 1.18 6.67
N ALA A 102 -10.28 0.19 5.81
CA ALA A 102 -9.61 0.11 4.52
C ALA A 102 -10.55 0.57 3.40
N TYR A 103 -10.09 1.42 2.49
CA TYR A 103 -10.84 1.81 1.30
C TYR A 103 -10.48 0.93 0.11
N LEU A 104 -11.50 0.51 -0.63
CA LEU A 104 -11.36 -0.10 -1.96
C LEU A 104 -12.28 0.65 -2.92
N GLY A 105 -11.72 1.09 -4.02
CA GLY A 105 -12.41 1.77 -5.11
C GLY A 105 -13.38 0.89 -5.90
N ASP A 106 -13.92 1.45 -6.97
CA ASP A 106 -14.81 0.75 -7.89
C ASP A 106 -14.00 -0.20 -8.79
N SER A 107 -14.61 -1.30 -9.21
CA SER A 107 -13.99 -2.28 -10.12
C SER A 107 -12.66 -2.89 -9.62
N VAL A 108 -12.38 -2.83 -8.33
CA VAL A 108 -11.21 -3.48 -7.72
C VAL A 108 -11.36 -5.01 -7.79
N ILE A 109 -10.28 -5.70 -8.11
CA ILE A 109 -10.23 -7.16 -8.10
C ILE A 109 -9.32 -7.62 -6.96
N MET A 110 -9.90 -8.37 -6.02
CA MET A 110 -9.17 -9.01 -4.92
C MET A 110 -9.08 -10.51 -5.15
N MET A 111 -7.89 -11.00 -5.42
CA MET A 111 -7.65 -12.46 -5.52
C MET A 111 -7.23 -13.02 -4.16
N SER A 112 -7.74 -14.19 -3.82
CA SER A 112 -7.42 -14.81 -2.53
C SER A 112 -6.19 -15.74 -2.61
N PRO A 113 -5.53 -15.98 -1.46
CA PRO A 113 -5.66 -15.21 -0.23
C PRO A 113 -4.92 -13.88 -0.34
N SER A 114 -5.51 -12.79 0.13
CA SER A 114 -4.86 -11.49 0.18
C SER A 114 -5.31 -10.69 1.41
N PHE A 115 -4.54 -9.66 1.78
CA PHE A 115 -4.80 -8.91 3.00
C PHE A 115 -4.69 -7.40 2.75
N VAL A 116 -5.74 -6.65 3.11
CA VAL A 116 -5.74 -5.19 3.11
C VAL A 116 -5.97 -4.69 4.52
N ASN A 117 -5.02 -3.92 5.05
CA ASN A 117 -5.02 -3.48 6.44
C ASN A 117 -5.70 -2.12 6.62
N VAL A 118 -6.03 -1.77 7.87
CA VAL A 118 -6.66 -0.52 8.27
C VAL A 118 -5.87 0.70 7.78
N GLY A 119 -6.56 1.73 7.31
CA GLY A 119 -5.97 2.96 6.77
C GLY A 119 -5.40 2.82 5.35
N ALA A 120 -5.37 1.60 4.80
CA ALA A 120 -4.96 1.39 3.41
C ALA A 120 -6.01 1.96 2.45
N TYR A 121 -5.53 2.52 1.34
CA TYR A 121 -6.34 2.99 0.22
C TYR A 121 -5.95 2.22 -1.02
N VAL A 122 -6.94 1.66 -1.71
CA VAL A 122 -6.78 0.97 -3.00
C VAL A 122 -7.73 1.63 -4.00
N GLY A 123 -7.17 2.25 -5.01
CA GLY A 123 -7.90 3.02 -6.04
C GLY A 123 -8.69 2.15 -7.01
N ASP A 124 -9.46 2.83 -7.87
CA ASP A 124 -10.36 2.21 -8.83
C ASP A 124 -9.62 1.31 -9.82
N GLY A 125 -10.27 0.25 -10.29
CA GLY A 125 -9.73 -0.66 -11.31
C GLY A 125 -8.49 -1.46 -10.90
N THR A 126 -8.03 -1.34 -9.68
CA THR A 126 -6.79 -1.98 -9.20
C THR A 126 -6.96 -3.49 -8.98
N LEU A 127 -5.96 -4.25 -9.39
CA LEU A 127 -5.85 -5.69 -9.12
C LEU A 127 -4.91 -5.94 -7.93
N VAL A 128 -5.42 -6.55 -6.89
CA VAL A 128 -4.65 -7.13 -5.77
C VAL A 128 -4.64 -8.64 -5.96
N ASP A 129 -3.53 -9.20 -6.43
CA ASP A 129 -3.43 -10.60 -6.79
C ASP A 129 -3.23 -11.51 -5.57
N SER A 130 -3.12 -12.80 -5.80
CA SER A 130 -3.07 -13.83 -4.75
C SER A 130 -1.83 -13.69 -3.86
N CYS A 131 -2.03 -13.85 -2.56
CA CYS A 131 -1.01 -13.73 -1.52
C CYS A 131 -0.45 -12.29 -1.36
N ASP A 132 -1.12 -11.29 -1.88
CA ASP A 132 -0.71 -9.91 -1.72
C ASP A 132 -1.04 -9.36 -0.33
N THR A 133 -0.22 -8.41 0.11
CA THR A 133 -0.47 -7.64 1.31
C THR A 133 -0.39 -6.15 1.02
N VAL A 134 -1.47 -5.43 1.32
CA VAL A 134 -1.50 -3.97 1.40
C VAL A 134 -1.50 -3.59 2.87
N GLY A 135 -0.37 -3.07 3.34
CA GLY A 135 -0.12 -2.77 4.75
C GLY A 135 -0.89 -1.56 5.26
N SER A 136 -0.85 -1.35 6.58
CA SER A 136 -1.54 -0.22 7.22
C SER A 136 -1.13 1.11 6.60
N CYS A 137 -2.10 1.94 6.28
CA CYS A 137 -1.90 3.28 5.73
C CYS A 137 -1.25 3.32 4.34
N ALA A 138 -0.94 2.19 3.71
CA ALA A 138 -0.39 2.15 2.36
C ALA A 138 -1.38 2.78 1.35
N GLN A 139 -0.86 3.48 0.35
CA GLN A 139 -1.64 4.17 -0.66
C GLN A 139 -1.37 3.53 -2.02
N VAL A 140 -2.38 2.94 -2.62
CA VAL A 140 -2.34 2.35 -3.96
C VAL A 140 -3.32 3.13 -4.83
N GLY A 141 -2.83 3.62 -5.95
CA GLY A 141 -3.59 4.43 -6.92
C GLY A 141 -4.57 3.62 -7.76
N ASP A 142 -5.08 4.28 -8.79
CA ASP A 142 -6.03 3.72 -9.74
C ASP A 142 -5.31 2.86 -10.80
N ASP A 143 -6.01 1.87 -11.35
CA ASP A 143 -5.51 0.99 -12.43
C ASP A 143 -4.16 0.31 -12.14
N VAL A 144 -3.81 0.14 -10.88
CA VAL A 144 -2.58 -0.54 -10.44
C VAL A 144 -2.74 -2.04 -10.57
N LYS A 145 -1.66 -2.72 -10.94
CA LYS A 145 -1.54 -4.17 -10.84
C LYS A 145 -0.51 -4.54 -9.78
N LEU A 146 -0.94 -5.19 -8.71
CA LEU A 146 -0.06 -5.88 -7.78
C LEU A 146 0.02 -7.34 -8.21
N GLY A 147 1.21 -7.77 -8.67
CA GLY A 147 1.42 -9.17 -9.06
C GLY A 147 1.54 -10.08 -7.85
N ALA A 148 1.12 -11.32 -8.00
CA ALA A 148 0.98 -12.29 -6.90
C ALA A 148 2.17 -12.33 -5.93
N ASN A 149 1.87 -12.45 -4.63
CA ASN A 149 2.86 -12.47 -3.54
C ASN A 149 3.66 -11.15 -3.40
N SER A 150 3.06 -10.03 -3.78
CA SER A 150 3.64 -8.71 -3.56
C SER A 150 3.33 -8.18 -2.17
N LEU A 151 4.25 -7.37 -1.63
CA LEU A 151 4.09 -6.66 -0.38
C LEU A 151 4.18 -5.16 -0.61
N VAL A 152 3.08 -4.46 -0.43
CA VAL A 152 3.03 -3.01 -0.21
C VAL A 152 3.05 -2.80 1.30
N GLY A 153 4.20 -2.39 1.83
CA GLY A 153 4.44 -2.33 3.27
C GLY A 153 3.61 -1.27 3.97
N GLY A 154 3.25 -1.55 5.21
CA GLY A 154 2.59 -0.58 6.07
C GLY A 154 3.60 0.34 6.77
N VAL A 155 3.24 1.61 6.93
CA VAL A 155 3.98 2.59 7.75
C VAL A 155 2.98 3.30 8.66
N LEU A 156 2.71 2.70 9.81
CA LEU A 156 1.80 3.28 10.81
C LEU A 156 2.57 4.10 11.85
N GLU A 157 3.71 3.58 12.27
CA GLU A 157 4.64 4.22 13.20
C GLU A 157 6.05 4.24 12.59
N PRO A 158 6.77 5.38 12.69
CA PRO A 158 6.32 6.65 13.29
C PRO A 158 5.27 7.35 12.43
N VAL A 159 4.42 8.19 13.06
CA VAL A 159 3.28 8.83 12.39
C VAL A 159 3.69 9.88 11.35
N GLU A 160 4.86 10.50 11.53
CA GLU A 160 5.46 11.51 10.66
C GLU A 160 6.05 10.93 9.35
N ASP A 161 6.31 9.63 9.29
CA ASP A 161 6.85 9.00 8.10
C ASP A 161 5.78 8.87 7.01
N THR A 162 6.14 9.15 5.76
CA THR A 162 5.26 8.91 4.61
C THR A 162 4.93 7.43 4.49
N PRO A 163 3.68 7.02 4.26
CA PRO A 163 3.37 5.63 3.96
C PRO A 163 3.94 5.20 2.61
N VAL A 164 3.97 3.89 2.35
CA VAL A 164 4.29 3.38 1.01
C VAL A 164 3.21 3.84 0.04
N VAL A 165 3.64 4.34 -1.11
CA VAL A 165 2.76 4.80 -2.18
C VAL A 165 3.09 4.07 -3.47
N ILE A 166 2.07 3.53 -4.12
CA ILE A 166 2.10 3.02 -5.48
C ILE A 166 1.16 3.92 -6.27
N GLU A 167 1.71 4.75 -7.15
CA GLU A 167 0.91 5.71 -7.93
C GLU A 167 0.11 5.01 -9.03
N ASP A 168 -0.75 5.77 -9.71
CA ASP A 168 -1.69 5.27 -10.71
C ASP A 168 -0.97 4.53 -11.85
N GLY A 169 -1.62 3.54 -12.43
CA GLY A 169 -1.13 2.80 -13.58
C GLY A 169 0.11 1.93 -13.36
N VAL A 170 0.63 1.87 -12.14
CA VAL A 170 1.83 1.06 -11.83
C VAL A 170 1.55 -0.43 -11.94
N SER A 171 2.49 -1.18 -12.54
CA SER A 171 2.47 -2.64 -12.51
C SER A 171 3.65 -3.19 -11.71
N LEU A 172 3.37 -3.85 -10.58
CA LEU A 172 4.35 -4.61 -9.82
C LEU A 172 4.36 -6.07 -10.28
N GLY A 173 5.51 -6.57 -10.69
CA GLY A 173 5.70 -7.99 -10.97
C GLY A 173 5.58 -8.85 -9.70
N ALA A 174 5.31 -10.14 -9.88
CA ALA A 174 5.13 -11.07 -8.77
C ALA A 174 6.32 -11.05 -7.78
N GLY A 175 6.01 -11.14 -6.49
CA GLY A 175 7.01 -11.18 -5.43
C GLY A 175 7.70 -9.86 -5.11
N CYS A 176 7.27 -8.74 -5.68
CA CYS A 176 7.83 -7.43 -5.36
C CYS A 176 7.58 -7.06 -3.90
N ARG A 177 8.53 -6.32 -3.31
CA ARG A 177 8.41 -5.78 -1.95
C ARG A 177 8.74 -4.30 -1.95
N VAL A 178 7.75 -3.47 -1.66
CA VAL A 178 7.90 -2.01 -1.53
C VAL A 178 7.62 -1.65 -0.08
N THR A 179 8.60 -1.09 0.63
CA THR A 179 8.49 -0.88 2.08
C THR A 179 9.05 0.46 2.55
N SER A 180 8.73 0.83 3.79
CA SER A 180 9.34 1.96 4.52
C SER A 180 9.16 3.31 3.84
N GLY A 181 7.93 3.62 3.41
CA GLY A 181 7.60 4.93 2.84
C GLY A 181 8.13 5.17 1.42
N PHE A 182 8.50 4.11 0.72
CA PHE A 182 8.96 4.20 -0.66
C PHE A 182 7.80 4.56 -1.61
N VAL A 183 8.07 5.38 -2.62
CA VAL A 183 7.10 5.79 -3.64
C VAL A 183 7.46 5.17 -4.99
N VAL A 184 6.50 4.54 -5.65
CA VAL A 184 6.64 4.10 -7.05
C VAL A 184 5.81 5.02 -7.92
N GLY A 185 6.48 5.78 -8.79
CA GLY A 185 5.87 6.79 -9.65
C GLY A 185 4.98 6.21 -10.74
N GLU A 186 4.00 7.01 -11.14
CA GLU A 186 2.95 6.72 -12.11
C GLU A 186 3.42 5.96 -13.35
N ASP A 187 2.60 5.04 -13.84
CA ASP A 187 2.81 4.26 -15.08
C ASP A 187 4.12 3.44 -15.10
N SER A 188 4.76 3.22 -13.96
CA SER A 188 6.00 2.43 -13.92
C SER A 188 5.74 0.92 -13.89
N VAL A 189 6.65 0.16 -14.48
CA VAL A 189 6.64 -1.31 -14.47
C VAL A 189 7.82 -1.82 -13.67
N VAL A 190 7.54 -2.50 -12.57
CA VAL A 190 8.57 -3.09 -11.68
C VAL A 190 8.65 -4.59 -11.94
N GLY A 191 9.84 -5.05 -12.33
CA GLY A 191 10.09 -6.46 -12.60
C GLY A 191 9.96 -7.35 -11.36
N GLU A 192 9.67 -8.62 -11.58
CA GLU A 192 9.45 -9.62 -10.53
C GLU A 192 10.55 -9.67 -9.48
N ASN A 193 10.16 -9.97 -8.24
CA ASN A 193 11.05 -10.08 -7.07
C ASN A 193 11.92 -8.84 -6.77
N THR A 194 11.51 -7.66 -7.23
CA THR A 194 12.23 -6.42 -6.94
C THR A 194 11.95 -5.97 -5.51
N LEU A 195 13.01 -5.65 -4.77
CA LEU A 195 12.96 -5.07 -3.44
C LEU A 195 13.25 -3.57 -3.52
N LEU A 196 12.30 -2.76 -3.06
CA LEU A 196 12.38 -1.30 -3.01
C LEU A 196 12.15 -0.81 -1.57
N ASN A 197 13.11 -0.06 -1.06
CA ASN A 197 13.00 0.69 0.20
C ASN A 197 13.98 1.87 0.17
N PRO A 198 13.86 2.87 1.08
CA PRO A 198 14.70 4.08 1.02
C PRO A 198 16.21 3.86 1.16
N SER A 199 16.66 2.69 1.60
CA SER A 199 18.10 2.38 1.69
C SER A 199 18.69 1.75 0.41
N ILE A 200 17.83 1.37 -0.53
CA ILE A 200 18.22 0.73 -1.79
C ILE A 200 18.34 1.81 -2.87
N PRO A 201 19.53 1.99 -3.49
CA PRO A 201 19.69 2.93 -4.58
C PRO A 201 18.91 2.48 -5.83
N VAL A 202 18.25 3.43 -6.47
CA VAL A 202 17.67 3.28 -7.81
C VAL A 202 18.56 4.06 -8.77
N TYR A 203 19.21 3.36 -9.69
CA TYR A 203 20.00 3.95 -10.75
C TYR A 203 19.08 4.27 -11.92
N ASP A 204 18.66 5.53 -12.04
CA ASP A 204 17.87 6.00 -13.16
C ASP A 204 18.76 6.31 -14.36
N LEU A 205 18.75 5.42 -15.36
CA LEU A 205 19.54 5.55 -16.58
C LEU A 205 18.92 6.51 -17.60
N VAL A 206 17.70 7.00 -17.34
CA VAL A 206 17.05 8.00 -18.20
C VAL A 206 17.59 9.40 -17.91
N GLU A 207 17.67 9.73 -16.61
CA GLU A 207 18.18 11.04 -16.15
C GLU A 207 19.66 10.99 -15.72
N ASP A 208 20.31 9.81 -15.82
CA ASP A 208 21.70 9.58 -15.41
C ASP A 208 21.98 9.98 -13.95
N GLU A 209 21.08 9.56 -13.05
CA GLU A 209 21.16 9.87 -11.63
C GLU A 209 20.91 8.67 -10.73
N VAL A 210 21.23 8.81 -9.45
CA VAL A 210 20.90 7.81 -8.40
C VAL A 210 19.94 8.43 -7.40
N VAL A 211 18.75 7.86 -7.33
CA VAL A 211 17.70 8.33 -6.42
C VAL A 211 17.45 7.32 -5.30
N TYR A 212 16.90 7.82 -4.19
CA TYR A 212 16.54 7.03 -3.02
C TYR A 212 15.11 7.35 -2.59
N GLY A 213 14.40 6.36 -2.06
CA GLY A 213 13.05 6.53 -1.54
C GLY A 213 11.95 6.58 -2.60
N HIS A 214 12.29 6.64 -3.87
CA HIS A 214 11.31 6.61 -4.94
C HIS A 214 11.84 6.04 -6.25
N VAL A 215 10.92 5.64 -7.11
CA VAL A 215 11.12 5.42 -8.55
C VAL A 215 10.40 6.57 -9.26
N PRO A 216 11.06 7.32 -10.18
CA PRO A 216 10.38 8.30 -11.00
C PRO A 216 9.28 7.67 -11.87
N ALA A 217 8.29 8.47 -12.29
CA ALA A 217 7.21 8.00 -13.15
C ALA A 217 7.73 7.46 -14.51
N LYS A 218 6.97 6.53 -15.08
CA LYS A 218 7.21 5.99 -16.44
C LYS A 218 8.58 5.33 -16.59
N ARG A 219 8.94 4.51 -15.61
CA ARG A 219 10.18 3.73 -15.61
C ARG A 219 9.91 2.22 -15.66
N ARG A 220 10.78 1.50 -16.37
CA ARG A 220 10.93 0.06 -16.22
C ARG A 220 12.01 -0.22 -15.20
N VAL A 221 11.66 -0.85 -14.08
CA VAL A 221 12.56 -1.08 -12.94
C VAL A 221 12.87 -2.56 -12.79
N MET A 222 14.14 -2.88 -12.58
CA MET A 222 14.57 -4.26 -12.39
C MET A 222 15.56 -4.37 -11.24
N GLN A 223 15.43 -5.44 -10.44
CA GLN A 223 16.39 -5.77 -9.39
C GLN A 223 17.80 -5.96 -9.97
N ARG A 224 18.78 -5.38 -9.32
CA ARG A 224 20.21 -5.58 -9.57
C ARG A 224 20.96 -5.66 -8.25
N TYR A 225 22.25 -5.95 -8.35
CA TYR A 225 23.14 -5.98 -7.20
C TYR A 225 24.41 -5.20 -7.55
N VAL A 226 24.86 -4.36 -6.62
CA VAL A 226 26.09 -3.58 -6.74
C VAL A 226 27.08 -4.01 -5.67
N ARG A 227 28.37 -3.87 -5.96
CA ARG A 227 29.42 -4.20 -4.99
C ARG A 227 29.23 -3.38 -3.71
N SER A 228 29.24 -4.06 -2.59
CA SER A 228 29.13 -3.41 -1.27
C SER A 228 30.49 -2.90 -0.80
N SER A 229 30.52 -1.72 -0.16
CA SER A 229 31.71 -1.21 0.54
C SER A 229 32.19 -2.11 1.70
N VAL A 230 31.33 -3.01 2.18
CA VAL A 230 31.71 -4.03 3.17
C VAL A 230 32.79 -4.96 2.62
N SER A 231 32.84 -5.19 1.28
CA SER A 231 33.90 -5.97 0.62
C SER A 231 35.31 -5.51 1.01
N ASP A 232 35.53 -4.20 1.09
CA ASP A 232 36.83 -3.61 1.42
C ASP A 232 37.25 -3.85 2.87
N ARG A 233 36.26 -4.11 3.77
CA ARG A 233 36.49 -4.35 5.20
C ARG A 233 36.73 -5.83 5.51
N VAL A 234 36.09 -6.72 4.77
CA VAL A 234 36.13 -8.17 5.03
C VAL A 234 37.11 -8.90 4.14
N GLY A 235 37.57 -8.26 3.05
CA GLY A 235 38.49 -8.87 2.08
C GLY A 235 37.85 -9.90 1.14
N GLU A 236 36.52 -9.94 1.10
CA GLU A 236 35.73 -10.82 0.24
C GLU A 236 34.75 -9.99 -0.60
N GLU A 237 34.42 -10.46 -1.80
CA GLU A 237 33.40 -9.82 -2.65
C GLU A 237 32.02 -9.98 -2.07
N MET A 238 31.41 -8.86 -1.68
CA MET A 238 30.03 -8.78 -1.19
C MET A 238 29.23 -7.81 -2.03
N TYR A 239 27.96 -8.15 -2.25
CA TYR A 239 27.04 -7.36 -3.04
C TYR A 239 25.81 -6.96 -2.20
N LYS A 240 25.25 -5.78 -2.47
CA LYS A 240 24.02 -5.29 -1.86
C LYS A 240 22.95 -5.07 -2.94
N PRO A 241 21.67 -5.16 -2.57
CA PRO A 241 20.58 -4.87 -3.49
C PRO A 241 20.69 -3.45 -4.07
N ALA A 242 20.31 -3.33 -5.34
CA ALA A 242 20.08 -2.09 -6.05
C ALA A 242 18.94 -2.30 -7.05
N ALA A 243 18.35 -1.23 -7.54
CA ALA A 243 17.43 -1.26 -8.65
C ALA A 243 18.02 -0.44 -9.81
N VAL A 244 17.68 -0.80 -11.03
CA VAL A 244 18.00 -0.03 -12.24
C VAL A 244 16.69 0.33 -12.92
N ALA A 245 16.51 1.61 -13.18
CA ALA A 245 15.38 2.17 -13.90
C ALA A 245 15.82 2.57 -15.32
N THR A 246 15.04 2.20 -16.31
CA THR A 246 15.27 2.48 -17.73
C THR A 246 14.02 3.08 -18.35
N ASP A 247 14.12 3.53 -19.59
CA ASP A 247 12.95 3.91 -20.36
C ASP A 247 11.90 2.79 -20.37
N LEU A 248 10.64 3.19 -20.33
CA LEU A 248 9.50 2.33 -20.51
C LEU A 248 9.14 2.31 -22.00
N GLU A 249 9.34 1.16 -22.66
CA GLU A 249 8.90 0.98 -24.04
C GLU A 249 7.36 0.99 -24.13
N ASP A 250 6.79 1.60 -25.18
CA ASP A 250 5.34 1.84 -25.34
C ASP A 250 4.48 0.59 -25.12
N ASP A 251 4.95 -0.60 -25.51
CA ASP A 251 4.21 -1.85 -25.36
C ASP A 251 4.43 -2.57 -24.02
N THR A 252 5.37 -2.11 -23.21
CA THR A 252 5.73 -2.78 -21.94
C THR A 252 4.64 -2.62 -20.90
N LEU A 253 4.11 -1.42 -20.72
CA LEU A 253 3.03 -1.13 -19.78
C LEU A 253 1.75 -1.83 -20.20
N GLU A 254 1.38 -1.74 -21.49
CA GLU A 254 0.20 -2.43 -22.01
C GLU A 254 0.26 -3.94 -21.79
N LYS A 255 1.43 -4.56 -22.04
CA LYS A 255 1.63 -5.99 -21.80
C LYS A 255 1.59 -6.36 -20.31
N ALA A 256 2.14 -5.49 -19.43
CA ALA A 256 2.18 -5.72 -18.01
C ALA A 256 0.78 -5.63 -17.37
N GLN A 257 -0.07 -4.74 -17.87
CA GLN A 257 -1.44 -4.51 -17.39
C GLN A 257 -2.50 -5.38 -18.06
N LYS A 258 -2.15 -6.11 -19.14
CA LYS A 258 -3.12 -6.84 -19.95
C LYS A 258 -3.73 -8.01 -19.20
N GLU A 259 -4.92 -7.81 -18.71
CA GLU A 259 -5.76 -8.81 -18.03
C GLU A 259 -7.25 -8.58 -18.32
N ASP A 260 -7.55 -8.23 -19.57
CA ASP A 260 -8.92 -7.88 -20.01
C ASP A 260 -9.97 -8.93 -19.62
N ALA A 261 -9.59 -10.21 -19.68
CA ALA A 261 -10.48 -11.31 -19.32
C ALA A 261 -10.74 -11.41 -17.79
N LEU A 262 -9.87 -10.88 -16.96
CA LEU A 262 -10.08 -10.83 -15.50
C LEU A 262 -10.92 -9.61 -15.08
N ARG A 263 -10.83 -8.54 -15.87
CA ARG A 263 -11.56 -7.28 -15.66
C ARG A 263 -12.97 -7.27 -16.28
N ALA A 264 -13.27 -8.19 -17.19
CA ALA A 264 -14.58 -8.44 -17.76
C ALA A 264 -15.43 -9.32 -16.82
#